data_55570006997cddbff46332606b396179
#
_entry.id   55570006997cddbff46332606b396179
#
_cell.length_a   1.000
_cell.length_b   1.000
_cell.length_c   1.000
_cell.angle_alpha   90.00
_cell.angle_beta   90.00
_cell.angle_gamma   90.00
#
_symmetry.space_group_name_H-M   'P 1'
#
loop_
_entity.id
_entity.type
_entity.pdbx_description
1 polymer ?
#
loop_
_entity_poly.entity_id
_entity_poly.type
_entity_poly.pdbx_seq_one_letter_code
_entity_poly.pdbx_strand_id
1 'polypeptide(L)'
;VLGLTFKEGCPDIRNTKVVDIIKRLGNYGIQPTVVDPWASAEEAKKFYNVELVPFAEIRDADCIIAAVAHEQFRKLSVDELKALYKDIPNEKKVLIDVKGIYAVPELKASGIRFWRL
;
A
#
# COMPACT_ATOMS: atom_id res chain seq x y z
N VAL A 1 0.05 -3.67 -0.51
CA VAL A 1 0.14 -2.52 -1.43
C VAL A 1 -1.12 -1.69 -1.29
N LEU A 2 -0.98 -0.43 -0.88
CA LEU A 2 -2.08 0.53 -0.75
C LEU A 2 -2.18 1.37 -2.02
N GLY A 3 -3.14 1.05 -2.85
CA GLY A 3 -3.43 1.76 -4.08
C GLY A 3 -3.01 1.01 -5.33
N LEU A 4 -3.87 1.01 -6.32
CA LEU A 4 -3.62 0.40 -7.63
C LEU A 4 -3.89 1.39 -8.77
N THR A 5 -4.77 2.38 -8.57
CA THR A 5 -5.17 3.29 -9.63
C THR A 5 -4.03 4.20 -10.09
N PHE A 6 -4.23 4.84 -11.24
CA PHE A 6 -3.26 5.74 -11.84
C PHE A 6 -2.88 6.90 -10.93
N LYS A 7 -3.87 7.48 -10.24
CA LYS A 7 -3.66 8.59 -9.31
C LYS A 7 -4.76 8.65 -8.26
N GLU A 8 -4.56 9.48 -7.24
CA GLU A 8 -5.51 9.67 -6.16
C GLU A 8 -6.88 10.12 -6.64
N GLY A 9 -7.93 9.58 -6.04
CA GLY A 9 -9.30 9.94 -6.32
C GLY A 9 -9.78 9.61 -7.72
N CYS A 10 -9.10 8.71 -8.41
CA CYS A 10 -9.40 8.34 -9.79
C CYS A 10 -9.53 6.81 -9.90
N PRO A 11 -10.60 6.30 -10.54
CA PRO A 11 -10.78 4.85 -10.68
C PRO A 11 -9.98 4.22 -11.82
N ASP A 12 -9.25 5.01 -12.62
CA ASP A 12 -8.53 4.50 -13.80
C ASP A 12 -7.35 3.64 -13.40
N ILE A 13 -7.33 2.40 -13.88
CA ILE A 13 -6.22 1.46 -13.66
C ILE A 13 -5.45 1.15 -14.95
N ARG A 14 -5.80 1.77 -16.07
CA ARG A 14 -5.20 1.41 -17.38
C ARG A 14 -3.77 1.89 -17.53
N ASN A 15 -3.40 3.00 -16.89
CA ASN A 15 -2.07 3.59 -17.00
C ASN A 15 -1.28 3.53 -15.71
N THR A 16 -1.68 2.67 -14.79
CA THR A 16 -1.01 2.59 -13.50
C THR A 16 0.39 2.00 -13.61
N LYS A 17 1.30 2.56 -12.81
CA LYS A 17 2.65 2.01 -12.65
C LYS A 17 2.75 1.04 -11.49
N VAL A 18 1.71 0.94 -10.67
CA VAL A 18 1.70 0.05 -9.52
C VAL A 18 1.78 -1.41 -9.95
N VAL A 19 1.22 -1.74 -11.11
CA VAL A 19 1.33 -3.11 -11.64
C VAL A 19 2.79 -3.52 -11.88
N ASP A 20 3.68 -2.58 -12.18
CA ASP A 20 5.09 -2.88 -12.33
C ASP A 20 5.72 -3.26 -10.99
N ILE A 21 5.30 -2.60 -9.91
CA ILE A 21 5.72 -2.95 -8.55
C ILE A 21 5.24 -4.36 -8.21
N ILE A 22 3.98 -4.66 -8.49
CA ILE A 22 3.38 -5.98 -8.22
C ILE A 22 4.12 -7.07 -8.98
N LYS A 23 4.39 -6.84 -10.26
CA LYS A 23 5.14 -7.79 -11.09
C LYS A 23 6.54 -8.01 -10.56
N ARG A 24 7.21 -6.94 -10.15
CA ARG A 24 8.56 -7.03 -9.62
C ARG A 24 8.61 -7.84 -8.33
N LEU A 25 7.63 -7.64 -7.46
CA LEU A 25 7.50 -8.44 -6.23
C LEU A 25 7.28 -9.91 -6.59
N GLY A 26 6.48 -10.19 -7.60
CA GLY A 26 6.25 -11.55 -8.09
C GLY A 26 7.52 -12.24 -8.56
N ASN A 27 8.46 -11.50 -9.16
CA ASN A 27 9.75 -12.05 -9.57
C ASN A 27 10.59 -12.55 -8.38
N TYR A 28 10.32 -12.02 -7.18
CA TYR A 28 10.98 -12.47 -5.96
C TYR A 28 10.11 -13.46 -5.16
N GLY A 29 9.06 -13.98 -5.76
CA GLY A 29 8.16 -14.94 -5.12
C GLY A 29 7.20 -14.31 -4.11
N ILE A 30 7.03 -12.99 -4.15
CA ILE A 30 6.15 -12.27 -3.24
C ILE A 30 4.82 -11.98 -3.94
N GLN A 31 3.73 -12.44 -3.33
CA GLN A 31 2.39 -12.15 -3.82
C GLN A 31 1.73 -11.16 -2.85
N PRO A 32 1.70 -9.86 -3.19
CA PRO A 32 1.19 -8.86 -2.27
C PRO A 32 -0.33 -8.88 -2.17
N THR A 33 -0.83 -8.49 -1.01
CA THR A 33 -2.23 -8.13 -0.83
C THR A 33 -2.41 -6.70 -1.34
N VAL A 34 -3.37 -6.46 -2.21
CA VAL A 34 -3.59 -5.16 -2.83
C VAL A 34 -4.95 -4.60 -2.44
N VAL A 35 -4.97 -3.34 -2.02
CA VAL A 35 -6.17 -2.63 -1.60
C VAL A 35 -6.29 -1.33 -2.36
N ASP A 36 -7.46 -1.04 -2.92
CA ASP A 36 -7.74 0.26 -3.54
C ASP A 36 -9.24 0.57 -3.44
N PRO A 37 -9.62 1.66 -2.76
CA PRO A 37 -11.04 2.00 -2.60
C PRO A 37 -11.70 2.56 -3.85
N TRP A 38 -10.92 2.93 -4.86
CA TRP A 38 -11.41 3.53 -6.10
C TRP A 38 -11.45 2.57 -7.27
N ALA A 39 -10.59 1.57 -7.28
CA ALA A 39 -10.48 0.64 -8.41
C ALA A 39 -11.63 -0.36 -8.42
N SER A 40 -12.07 -0.74 -9.62
CA SER A 40 -12.99 -1.85 -9.80
C SER A 40 -12.26 -3.18 -9.58
N ALA A 41 -12.74 -3.99 -8.65
CA ALA A 41 -12.17 -5.31 -8.39
C ALA A 41 -12.26 -6.20 -9.64
N GLU A 42 -13.35 -6.09 -10.39
CA GLU A 42 -13.55 -6.83 -11.63
C GLU A 42 -12.52 -6.47 -12.69
N GLU A 43 -12.28 -5.17 -12.90
CA GLU A 43 -11.30 -4.69 -13.86
C GLU A 43 -9.87 -5.06 -13.45
N ALA A 44 -9.55 -4.95 -12.16
CA ALA A 44 -8.24 -5.34 -11.66
C ALA A 44 -7.95 -6.82 -11.94
N LYS A 45 -8.93 -7.67 -11.72
CA LYS A 45 -8.80 -9.10 -12.01
C LYS A 45 -8.68 -9.36 -13.50
N LYS A 46 -9.53 -8.70 -14.30
CA LYS A 46 -9.58 -8.90 -15.76
C LYS A 46 -8.30 -8.44 -16.44
N PHE A 47 -7.81 -7.24 -16.12
CA PHE A 47 -6.69 -6.64 -16.85
C PHE A 47 -5.33 -7.06 -16.32
N TYR A 48 -5.21 -7.30 -15.01
CA TYR A 48 -3.91 -7.52 -14.38
C TYR A 48 -3.83 -8.80 -13.56
N ASN A 49 -4.92 -9.54 -13.46
CA ASN A 49 -5.00 -10.73 -12.60
C ASN A 49 -4.67 -10.41 -11.14
N VAL A 50 -5.07 -9.23 -10.69
CA VAL A 50 -4.89 -8.76 -9.31
C VAL A 50 -6.21 -8.88 -8.58
N GLU A 51 -6.22 -9.55 -7.43
CA GLU A 51 -7.39 -9.62 -6.55
C GLU A 51 -7.30 -8.53 -5.52
N LEU A 52 -8.23 -7.55 -5.60
CA LEU A 52 -8.36 -6.52 -4.58
C LEU A 52 -9.08 -7.09 -3.36
N VAL A 53 -8.56 -6.75 -2.17
CA VAL A 53 -9.24 -7.10 -0.93
C VAL A 53 -9.75 -5.84 -0.24
N PRO A 54 -10.81 -5.92 0.60
CA PRO A 54 -11.25 -4.79 1.39
C PRO A 54 -10.17 -4.35 2.39
N PHE A 55 -10.08 -3.05 2.65
CA PHE A 55 -9.13 -2.50 3.61
C PHE A 55 -9.23 -3.19 4.98
N ALA A 56 -10.44 -3.51 5.41
CA ALA A 56 -10.68 -4.14 6.71
C ALA A 56 -10.05 -5.54 6.85
N GLU A 57 -9.66 -6.15 5.73
CA GLU A 57 -9.02 -7.47 5.74
C GLU A 57 -7.50 -7.42 5.82
N ILE A 58 -6.91 -6.23 5.83
CA ILE A 58 -5.45 -6.10 5.96
C ILE A 58 -5.06 -6.45 7.39
N ARG A 59 -4.17 -7.43 7.51
CA ARG A 59 -3.59 -7.82 8.80
C ARG A 59 -2.27 -8.55 8.57
N ASP A 60 -1.45 -8.60 9.61
CA ASP A 60 -0.20 -9.37 9.61
C ASP A 60 0.75 -8.97 8.48
N ALA A 61 0.77 -7.71 8.10
CA ALA A 61 1.65 -7.24 7.05
C ALA A 61 3.12 -7.28 7.49
N ASP A 62 3.97 -7.66 6.56
CA ASP A 62 5.44 -7.58 6.72
C ASP A 62 5.96 -6.22 6.29
N CYS A 63 5.37 -5.67 5.24
CA CYS A 63 5.76 -4.39 4.66
C CYS A 63 4.50 -3.73 4.08
N ILE A 64 4.43 -2.42 4.17
CA ILE A 64 3.36 -1.65 3.54
C ILE A 64 3.99 -0.75 2.47
N ILE A 65 3.43 -0.78 1.26
CA ILE A 65 3.82 0.10 0.17
C ILE A 65 2.63 1.04 -0.08
N ALA A 66 2.79 2.31 0.28
CA ALA A 66 1.78 3.33 0.01
C ALA A 66 2.02 3.88 -1.39
N ALA A 67 1.36 3.29 -2.38
CA ALA A 67 1.67 3.51 -3.79
C ALA A 67 0.82 4.61 -4.44
N VAL A 68 -0.37 4.88 -3.93
CA VAL A 68 -1.28 5.92 -4.44
C VAL A 68 -1.77 6.78 -3.27
N ALA A 69 -1.83 8.08 -3.50
CA ALA A 69 -2.14 9.05 -2.45
C ALA A 69 -3.65 9.25 -2.21
N HIS A 70 -4.43 8.16 -2.21
CA HIS A 70 -5.86 8.26 -1.92
C HIS A 70 -6.09 8.86 -0.54
N GLU A 71 -7.15 9.64 -0.41
CA GLU A 71 -7.51 10.31 0.83
C GLU A 71 -7.67 9.33 1.99
N GLN A 72 -8.24 8.16 1.72
CA GLN A 72 -8.42 7.11 2.72
C GLN A 72 -7.10 6.66 3.34
N PHE A 73 -6.02 6.66 2.55
CA PHE A 73 -4.69 6.29 3.05
C PHE A 73 -4.00 7.46 3.74
N ARG A 74 -4.19 8.68 3.23
CA ARG A 74 -3.62 9.88 3.86
C ARG A 74 -4.13 10.09 5.28
N LYS A 75 -5.37 9.72 5.55
CA LYS A 75 -6.01 9.88 6.85
C LYS A 75 -5.56 8.89 7.89
N LEU A 76 -4.86 7.83 7.50
CA LEU A 76 -4.36 6.86 8.47
C LEU A 76 -3.31 7.51 9.35
N SER A 77 -3.52 7.41 10.67
CA SER A 77 -2.51 7.79 11.63
C SER A 77 -1.38 6.76 11.64
N VAL A 78 -0.24 7.11 12.20
CA VAL A 78 0.86 6.15 12.35
C VAL A 78 0.43 4.97 13.21
N ASP A 79 -0.38 5.19 14.25
CA ASP A 79 -0.88 4.10 15.07
C ASP A 79 -1.81 3.17 14.28
N GLU A 80 -2.65 3.73 13.41
CA GLU A 80 -3.49 2.93 12.53
C GLU A 80 -2.66 2.11 11.53
N LEU A 81 -1.57 2.70 11.00
CA LEU A 81 -0.63 1.98 10.15
C LEU A 81 0.03 0.82 10.90
N LYS A 82 0.51 1.06 12.12
CA LYS A 82 1.13 0.02 12.94
C LYS A 82 0.22 -1.17 13.18
N ALA A 83 -1.07 -0.92 13.32
CA ALA A 83 -2.06 -1.96 13.57
C ALA A 83 -2.23 -2.93 12.38
N LEU A 84 -1.79 -2.55 11.18
CA LEU A 84 -1.88 -3.39 9.99
C LEU A 84 -0.74 -4.42 9.92
N TYR A 85 0.34 -4.19 10.63
CA TYR A 85 1.50 -5.09 10.62
C TYR A 85 1.28 -6.29 11.52
N LYS A 86 2.02 -7.37 11.26
CA LYS A 86 2.09 -8.48 12.19
C LYS A 86 2.76 -8.03 13.49
N ASP A 87 2.65 -8.85 14.52
CA ASP A 87 3.20 -8.55 15.85
C ASP A 87 4.72 -8.67 15.85
N ILE A 88 5.39 -7.59 15.44
CA ILE A 88 6.84 -7.46 15.39
C ILE A 88 7.25 -6.11 15.97
N PRO A 89 8.52 -5.97 16.42
CA PRO A 89 9.02 -4.67 16.88
C PRO A 89 8.89 -3.58 15.81
N ASN A 90 8.71 -2.35 16.24
CA ASN A 90 8.52 -1.23 15.31
C ASN A 90 9.67 -1.09 14.32
N GLU A 91 10.92 -1.32 14.76
CA GLU A 91 12.09 -1.22 13.89
C GLU A 91 12.14 -2.29 12.80
N LYS A 92 11.28 -3.30 12.87
CA LYS A 92 11.14 -4.34 11.83
C LYS A 92 9.92 -4.10 10.93
N LYS A 93 9.07 -3.15 11.27
CA LYS A 93 7.95 -2.73 10.43
C LYS A 93 8.48 -1.82 9.33
N VAL A 94 8.23 -2.17 8.08
CA VAL A 94 8.76 -1.44 6.93
C VAL A 94 7.62 -0.73 6.20
N LEU A 95 7.81 0.55 5.94
CA LEU A 95 6.89 1.36 5.13
C LEU A 95 7.66 1.96 3.95
N ILE A 96 7.14 1.76 2.75
CA ILE A 96 7.64 2.43 1.56
C ILE A 96 6.57 3.44 1.12
N ASP A 97 6.83 4.71 1.37
CA ASP A 97 5.90 5.81 1.10
C ASP A 97 6.24 6.43 -0.25
N VAL A 98 5.71 5.85 -1.31
CA VAL A 98 6.05 6.23 -2.69
C VAL A 98 5.65 7.68 -2.99
N LYS A 99 4.51 8.12 -2.46
CA LYS A 99 3.96 9.45 -2.73
C LYS A 99 4.27 10.48 -1.65
N GLY A 100 4.95 10.10 -0.58
CA GLY A 100 5.28 11.01 0.51
C GLY A 100 4.06 11.54 1.24
N ILE A 101 3.09 10.69 1.52
CA ILE A 101 1.82 11.10 2.13
C ILE A 101 1.86 11.17 3.65
N TYR A 102 2.87 10.59 4.28
CA TYR A 102 3.01 10.59 5.74
C TYR A 102 4.12 11.54 6.18
N ALA A 103 3.89 12.24 7.28
CA ALA A 103 4.83 13.24 7.80
C ALA A 103 6.09 12.56 8.36
N VAL A 104 7.26 12.99 7.90
CA VAL A 104 8.54 12.43 8.33
C VAL A 104 8.75 12.50 9.84
N PRO A 105 8.47 13.62 10.53
CA PRO A 105 8.64 13.68 11.99
C PRO A 105 7.82 12.62 12.73
N GLU A 106 6.60 12.38 12.29
CA GLU A 106 5.72 11.37 12.87
C GLU A 106 6.25 9.96 12.62
N LEU A 107 6.74 9.69 11.41
CA LEU A 107 7.32 8.39 11.07
C LEU A 107 8.58 8.14 11.89
N LYS A 108 9.44 9.14 12.05
CA LYS A 108 10.65 9.00 12.87
C LYS A 108 10.31 8.73 14.34
N ALA A 109 9.33 9.45 14.88
CA ALA A 109 8.91 9.24 16.25
C ALA A 109 8.29 7.86 16.48
N SER A 110 7.73 7.25 15.45
CA SER A 110 7.06 5.95 15.54
C SER A 110 8.02 4.77 15.70
N GLY A 111 9.28 4.93 15.27
CA GLY A 111 10.25 3.83 15.23
C GLY A 111 10.13 2.90 14.03
N ILE A 112 9.17 3.13 13.14
CA ILE A 112 9.01 2.33 11.91
C ILE A 112 10.18 2.63 10.96
N ARG A 113 10.66 1.62 10.27
CA ARG A 113 11.63 1.80 9.17
C ARG A 113 10.87 2.25 7.92
N PHE A 114 11.26 3.37 7.36
CA PHE A 114 10.54 3.90 6.19
C PHE A 114 11.48 4.46 5.14
N TRP A 115 10.99 4.45 3.91
CA TRP A 115 11.60 5.12 2.76
C TRP A 115 10.54 5.96 2.07
N ARG A 116 10.97 7.11 1.55
CA ARG A 116 10.16 7.98 0.71
C ARG A 116 10.87 8.19 -0.61
N LEU A 117 10.10 8.26 -1.67
CA LEU A 117 10.64 8.54 -3.00
C LEU A 117 10.39 9.98 -3.40
#